data_bb7a269a9a4471397dcba84dddb78ff2
#
_entry.id   bb7a269a9a4471397dcba84dddb78ff2
#
_cell.length_a   1.000
_cell.length_b   1.000
_cell.length_c   1.000
_cell.angle_alpha   90.00
_cell.angle_beta   90.00
_cell.angle_gamma   90.00
#
_symmetry.space_group_name_H-M   'P 1'
#
loop_
_entity.id
_entity.type
_entity.pdbx_description
1 polymer ?
#
loop_
_entity_poly.entity_id
_entity_poly.type
_entity_poly.pdbx_seq_one_letter_code
_entity_poly.pdbx_strand_id
1 'polypeptide(L)'
;MSRPRATTPGAVSSAGPLRAIALVSLVYDALLGVALLAGRGLLVQLFGVPEPAPAIHADLNGLFALAIAAGYLLPYRDPERYRGYLWVMGPMLKGAGAALFVADHLLRGSPASYLLFAAGDGTLALVTLWGLLATRKR
;
A
#
# COMPACT_ATOMS: atom_id res chain seq x y z
N MET A 1 -53.03 -2.35 -15.70
CA MET A 1 -52.57 -2.61 -14.31
C MET A 1 -51.06 -2.89 -14.34
N SER A 2 -50.25 -1.85 -14.12
CA SER A 2 -48.76 -1.96 -14.11
C SER A 2 -48.30 -2.34 -12.71
N ARG A 3 -47.60 -3.48 -12.58
CA ARG A 3 -46.99 -3.92 -11.32
C ARG A 3 -45.86 -2.99 -10.92
N PRO A 4 -45.78 -2.53 -9.65
CA PRO A 4 -44.66 -1.76 -9.17
C PRO A 4 -43.42 -2.66 -9.17
N ARG A 5 -42.31 -2.17 -9.76
CA ARG A 5 -40.97 -2.78 -9.63
C ARG A 5 -40.56 -2.72 -8.15
N ALA A 6 -40.41 -3.87 -7.52
CA ALA A 6 -39.80 -3.98 -6.21
C ALA A 6 -38.37 -3.45 -6.28
N THR A 7 -38.10 -2.36 -5.58
CA THR A 7 -36.75 -1.85 -5.35
C THR A 7 -36.03 -2.81 -4.40
N THR A 8 -35.07 -3.54 -4.90
CA THR A 8 -34.21 -4.41 -4.09
C THR A 8 -33.39 -3.54 -3.13
N PRO A 9 -33.51 -3.73 -1.79
CA PRO A 9 -32.71 -2.94 -0.84
C PRO A 9 -31.23 -3.33 -0.94
N GLY A 10 -30.36 -2.32 -1.18
CA GLY A 10 -29.03 -2.27 -0.65
C GLY A 10 -28.02 -3.33 -1.09
N ALA A 11 -27.67 -3.39 -2.37
CA ALA A 11 -26.33 -3.89 -2.71
C ALA A 11 -25.32 -2.89 -2.16
N VAL A 12 -24.67 -3.21 -1.03
CA VAL A 12 -23.51 -2.47 -0.53
C VAL A 12 -22.51 -2.41 -1.68
N SER A 13 -22.24 -1.20 -2.17
CA SER A 13 -21.32 -1.00 -3.28
C SER A 13 -19.97 -1.61 -2.91
N SER A 14 -19.52 -2.64 -3.62
CA SER A 14 -18.21 -3.29 -3.45
C SER A 14 -17.05 -2.31 -3.61
N ALA A 15 -17.28 -1.14 -4.15
CA ALA A 15 -16.32 -0.08 -4.36
C ALA A 15 -15.85 0.61 -3.08
N GLY A 16 -16.67 0.69 -2.02
CA GLY A 16 -16.35 1.42 -0.79
C GLY A 16 -15.08 0.92 -0.10
N PRO A 17 -14.97 -0.36 0.26
CA PRO A 17 -13.78 -0.92 0.90
C PRO A 17 -12.51 -0.75 0.07
N LEU A 18 -12.57 -1.00 -1.24
CA LEU A 18 -11.40 -0.85 -2.12
C LEU A 18 -10.95 0.60 -2.27
N ARG A 19 -11.87 1.58 -2.25
CA ARG A 19 -11.52 3.01 -2.22
C ARG A 19 -10.81 3.38 -0.93
N ALA A 20 -11.31 2.91 0.21
CA ALA A 20 -10.66 3.17 1.49
C ALA A 20 -9.24 2.58 1.53
N ILE A 21 -9.06 1.35 1.06
CA ILE A 21 -7.74 0.70 0.96
C ILE A 21 -6.82 1.51 0.03
N ALA A 22 -7.30 1.95 -1.14
CA ALA A 22 -6.52 2.76 -2.06
C ALA A 22 -6.09 4.09 -1.43
N LEU A 23 -6.99 4.76 -0.69
CA LEU A 23 -6.68 6.01 0.00
C LEU A 23 -5.63 5.82 1.10
N VAL A 24 -5.78 4.79 1.93
CA VAL A 24 -4.80 4.48 2.99
C VAL A 24 -3.43 4.17 2.39
N SER A 25 -3.38 3.36 1.31
CA SER A 25 -2.13 3.06 0.61
C SER A 25 -1.50 4.29 -0.01
N LEU A 26 -2.30 5.18 -0.62
CA LEU A 26 -1.84 6.46 -1.15
C LEU A 26 -1.18 7.30 -0.06
N VAL A 27 -1.86 7.48 1.07
CA VAL A 27 -1.35 8.30 2.17
C VAL A 27 -0.06 7.69 2.75
N TYR A 28 -0.05 6.38 2.97
CA TYR A 28 1.13 5.66 3.46
C TYR A 28 2.34 5.84 2.54
N ASP A 29 2.19 5.59 1.24
CA ASP A 29 3.29 5.69 0.28
C ASP A 29 3.73 7.16 0.08
N ALA A 30 2.81 8.13 0.13
CA ALA A 30 3.14 9.54 0.06
C ALA A 30 3.96 10.00 1.28
N LEU A 31 3.55 9.62 2.48
CA LEU A 31 4.28 9.93 3.71
C LEU A 31 5.66 9.28 3.71
N LEU A 32 5.75 8.01 3.31
CA LEU A 32 7.03 7.31 3.18
C LEU A 32 7.94 7.99 2.15
N GLY A 33 7.40 8.35 0.99
CA GLY A 33 8.14 9.03 -0.06
C GLY A 33 8.70 10.38 0.40
N VAL A 34 7.89 11.20 1.07
CA VAL A 34 8.33 12.48 1.65
C VAL A 34 9.38 12.25 2.75
N ALA A 35 9.18 11.26 3.61
CA ALA A 35 10.13 10.95 4.69
C ALA A 35 11.49 10.52 4.12
N LEU A 36 11.54 9.74 3.06
CA LEU A 36 12.77 9.31 2.42
C LEU A 36 13.48 10.46 1.68
N LEU A 37 12.74 11.39 1.07
CA LEU A 37 13.33 12.52 0.34
C LEU A 37 13.77 13.66 1.25
N ALA A 38 12.93 14.04 2.22
CA ALA A 38 13.12 15.26 3.00
C ALA A 38 13.23 15.03 4.51
N GLY A 39 12.84 13.85 5.00
CA GLY A 39 12.73 13.53 6.42
C GLY A 39 13.66 12.42 6.91
N ARG A 40 14.74 12.09 6.19
CA ARG A 40 15.64 10.97 6.57
C ARG A 40 16.14 11.08 8.01
N GLY A 41 16.54 12.27 8.43
CA GLY A 41 16.97 12.50 9.83
C GLY A 41 15.91 12.13 10.86
N LEU A 42 14.62 12.33 10.57
CA LEU A 42 13.53 11.89 11.45
C LEU A 42 13.40 10.37 11.49
N LEU A 43 13.61 9.68 10.36
CA LEU A 43 13.60 8.22 10.33
C LEU A 43 14.72 7.63 11.17
N VAL A 44 15.91 8.23 11.13
CA VAL A 44 17.04 7.86 12.00
C VAL A 44 16.71 8.11 13.46
N GLN A 45 16.24 9.31 13.81
CA GLN A 45 16.02 9.72 15.20
C GLN A 45 14.84 8.99 15.86
N LEU A 46 13.72 8.82 15.13
CA LEU A 46 12.49 8.27 15.72
C LEU A 46 12.44 6.74 15.65
N PHE A 47 13.01 6.16 14.60
CA PHE A 47 12.86 4.73 14.31
C PHE A 47 14.19 3.97 14.28
N GLY A 48 15.31 4.65 14.44
CA GLY A 48 16.63 4.01 14.38
C GLY A 48 16.94 3.40 13.00
N VAL A 49 16.31 3.89 11.94
CA VAL A 49 16.58 3.44 10.57
C VAL A 49 17.96 3.97 10.16
N PRO A 50 18.93 3.11 9.79
CA PRO A 50 20.24 3.58 9.38
C PRO A 50 20.16 4.56 8.21
N GLU A 51 21.02 5.57 8.23
CA GLU A 51 21.12 6.49 7.10
C GLU A 51 21.69 5.75 5.89
N PRO A 52 20.97 5.78 4.75
CA PRO A 52 21.41 5.04 3.56
C PRO A 52 22.67 5.66 2.95
N ALA A 53 23.64 4.81 2.64
CA ALA A 53 24.87 5.20 1.96
C ALA A 53 25.06 4.35 0.68
N PRO A 54 25.11 4.96 -0.49
CA PRO A 54 24.93 6.40 -0.77
C PRO A 54 23.46 6.86 -0.67
N ALA A 55 23.25 8.13 -0.33
CA ALA A 55 21.94 8.74 -0.10
C ALA A 55 20.98 8.63 -1.30
N ILE A 56 21.50 8.54 -2.52
CA ILE A 56 20.71 8.42 -3.75
C ILE A 56 19.74 7.22 -3.73
N HIS A 57 20.06 6.15 -2.99
CA HIS A 57 19.15 5.01 -2.88
C HIS A 57 17.86 5.38 -2.12
N ALA A 58 17.97 6.19 -1.07
CA ALA A 58 16.79 6.71 -0.39
C ALA A 58 16.00 7.67 -1.27
N ASP A 59 16.70 8.53 -2.01
CA ASP A 59 16.05 9.50 -2.90
C ASP A 59 15.24 8.79 -3.99
N LEU A 60 15.83 7.77 -4.63
CA LEU A 60 15.13 6.97 -5.63
C LEU A 60 13.94 6.20 -5.03
N ASN A 61 14.11 5.58 -3.86
CA ASN A 61 13.02 4.89 -3.18
C ASN A 61 11.90 5.87 -2.80
N GLY A 62 12.25 7.07 -2.33
CA GLY A 62 11.30 8.14 -2.05
C GLY A 62 10.52 8.57 -3.29
N LEU A 63 11.21 8.76 -4.41
CA LEU A 63 10.57 9.08 -5.69
C LEU A 63 9.64 7.96 -6.15
N PHE A 64 10.06 6.69 -6.05
CA PHE A 64 9.21 5.56 -6.41
C PHE A 64 7.98 5.46 -5.49
N ALA A 65 8.13 5.67 -4.19
CA ALA A 65 7.00 5.68 -3.26
C ALA A 65 5.99 6.80 -3.62
N LEU A 66 6.43 8.00 -3.97
CA LEU A 66 5.56 9.08 -4.45
C LEU A 66 4.86 8.73 -5.76
N ALA A 67 5.56 8.10 -6.71
CA ALA A 67 4.97 7.66 -7.97
C ALA A 67 3.89 6.59 -7.74
N ILE A 68 4.14 5.63 -6.85
CA ILE A 68 3.17 4.60 -6.45
C ILE A 68 1.96 5.26 -5.77
N ALA A 69 2.20 6.22 -4.85
CA ALA A 69 1.13 6.98 -4.19
C ALA A 69 0.24 7.69 -5.22
N ALA A 70 0.83 8.38 -6.19
CA ALA A 70 0.09 9.01 -7.28
C ALA A 70 -0.73 8.00 -8.09
N GLY A 71 -0.18 6.82 -8.35
CA GLY A 71 -0.87 5.72 -9.02
C GLY A 71 -2.12 5.23 -8.28
N TYR A 72 -2.13 5.26 -6.94
CA TYR A 72 -3.30 4.90 -6.15
C TYR A 72 -4.50 5.84 -6.31
N LEU A 73 -4.33 7.04 -6.90
CA LEU A 73 -5.44 7.90 -7.28
C LEU A 73 -6.37 7.23 -8.30
N LEU A 74 -5.85 6.34 -9.13
CA LEU A 74 -6.63 5.62 -10.13
C LEU A 74 -7.67 4.69 -9.48
N PRO A 75 -7.26 3.70 -8.65
CA PRO A 75 -8.22 2.84 -7.97
C PRO A 75 -9.03 3.57 -6.87
N TYR A 76 -8.55 4.68 -6.32
CA TYR A 76 -9.36 5.52 -5.45
C TYR A 76 -10.57 6.10 -6.17
N ARG A 77 -10.40 6.56 -7.43
CA ARG A 77 -11.50 7.10 -8.26
C ARG A 77 -12.42 6.01 -8.79
N ASP A 78 -11.83 4.93 -9.33
CA ASP A 78 -12.57 3.81 -9.93
C ASP A 78 -11.89 2.47 -9.58
N PRO A 79 -12.21 1.87 -8.42
CA PRO A 79 -11.54 0.65 -7.97
C PRO A 79 -11.88 -0.58 -8.82
N GLU A 80 -13.03 -0.60 -9.47
CA GLU A 80 -13.41 -1.73 -10.34
C GLU A 80 -12.59 -1.73 -11.62
N ARG A 81 -12.43 -0.58 -12.25
CA ARG A 81 -11.63 -0.41 -13.47
C ARG A 81 -10.15 -0.67 -13.22
N TYR A 82 -9.63 -0.19 -12.10
CA TYR A 82 -8.21 -0.28 -11.75
C TYR A 82 -7.89 -1.37 -10.73
N ARG A 83 -8.72 -2.40 -10.67
CA ARG A 83 -8.55 -3.54 -9.78
C ARG A 83 -7.20 -4.25 -9.97
N GLY A 84 -6.71 -4.32 -11.22
CA GLY A 84 -5.40 -4.86 -11.55
C GLY A 84 -4.25 -4.10 -10.87
N TYR A 85 -4.35 -2.77 -10.78
CA TYR A 85 -3.38 -1.96 -10.06
C TYR A 85 -3.31 -2.34 -8.58
N LEU A 86 -4.47 -2.54 -7.93
CA LEU A 86 -4.52 -2.98 -6.52
C LEU A 86 -3.89 -4.36 -6.34
N TRP A 87 -4.06 -5.30 -7.29
CA TRP A 87 -3.40 -6.60 -7.25
C TRP A 87 -1.88 -6.48 -7.32
N VAL A 88 -1.38 -5.67 -8.24
CA VAL A 88 0.06 -5.52 -8.47
C VAL A 88 0.72 -4.76 -7.30
N MET A 89 0.17 -3.60 -6.91
CA MET A 89 0.80 -2.74 -5.90
C MET A 89 0.54 -3.20 -4.45
N GLY A 90 -0.57 -3.87 -4.20
CA GLY A 90 -0.90 -4.42 -2.87
C GLY A 90 -0.22 -5.78 -2.65
N PRO A 91 -0.93 -6.91 -2.90
CA PRO A 91 -0.41 -8.23 -2.55
C PRO A 91 0.94 -8.57 -3.18
N MET A 92 1.16 -8.20 -4.46
CA MET A 92 2.41 -8.57 -5.13
C MET A 92 3.57 -7.69 -4.66
N LEU A 93 3.54 -6.38 -4.88
CA LEU A 93 4.68 -5.51 -4.59
C LEU A 93 4.91 -5.35 -3.09
N LYS A 94 3.89 -4.93 -2.34
CA LYS A 94 4.02 -4.73 -0.88
C LYS A 94 4.22 -6.06 -0.14
N GLY A 95 3.55 -7.12 -0.56
CA GLY A 95 3.75 -8.46 0.02
C GLY A 95 5.16 -9.00 -0.23
N ALA A 96 5.66 -8.88 -1.45
CA ALA A 96 7.04 -9.27 -1.76
C ALA A 96 8.06 -8.39 -1.02
N GLY A 97 7.83 -7.07 -0.95
CA GLY A 97 8.69 -6.14 -0.21
C GLY A 97 8.76 -6.49 1.27
N ALA A 98 7.61 -6.74 1.91
CA ALA A 98 7.55 -7.17 3.30
C ALA A 98 8.32 -8.49 3.54
N ALA A 99 8.13 -9.47 2.64
CA ALA A 99 8.84 -10.75 2.72
C ALA A 99 10.36 -10.56 2.56
N LEU A 100 10.80 -9.68 1.66
CA LEU A 100 12.22 -9.37 1.47
C LEU A 100 12.83 -8.71 2.71
N PHE A 101 12.16 -7.76 3.36
CA PHE A 101 12.66 -7.15 4.60
C PHE A 101 12.80 -8.18 5.73
N VAL A 102 11.82 -9.07 5.87
CA VAL A 102 11.90 -10.17 6.86
C VAL A 102 13.04 -11.11 6.54
N ALA A 103 13.15 -11.54 5.29
CA ALA A 103 14.22 -12.43 4.85
C ALA A 103 15.62 -11.80 5.04
N ASP A 104 15.75 -10.52 4.71
CA ASP A 104 17.00 -9.78 4.86
C ASP A 104 17.41 -9.68 6.34
N HIS A 105 16.46 -9.40 7.24
CA HIS A 105 16.70 -9.39 8.67
C HIS A 105 17.17 -10.77 9.18
N LEU A 106 16.47 -11.85 8.79
CA LEU A 106 16.76 -13.19 9.28
C LEU A 106 18.04 -13.80 8.68
N LEU A 107 18.33 -13.52 7.41
CA LEU A 107 19.42 -14.19 6.69
C LEU A 107 20.71 -13.36 6.62
N ARG A 108 20.60 -12.02 6.67
CA ARG A 108 21.73 -11.08 6.52
C ARG A 108 21.97 -10.24 7.77
N GLY A 109 21.11 -10.34 8.80
CA GLY A 109 21.26 -9.61 10.04
C GLY A 109 20.99 -8.11 9.92
N SER A 110 20.18 -7.68 8.95
CA SER A 110 19.81 -6.28 8.80
C SER A 110 19.12 -5.73 10.03
N PRO A 111 19.24 -4.42 10.32
CA PRO A 111 18.67 -3.81 11.52
C PRO A 111 17.17 -4.09 11.68
N ALA A 112 16.74 -4.39 12.91
CA ALA A 112 15.33 -4.67 13.22
C ALA A 112 14.40 -3.49 12.88
N SER A 113 14.92 -2.26 12.82
CA SER A 113 14.17 -1.08 12.38
C SER A 113 13.60 -1.21 10.95
N TYR A 114 14.19 -2.03 10.09
CA TYR A 114 13.65 -2.29 8.76
C TYR A 114 12.37 -3.14 8.78
N LEU A 115 12.12 -3.87 9.87
CA LEU A 115 10.86 -4.60 10.05
C LEU A 115 9.64 -3.68 10.17
N LEU A 116 9.84 -2.38 10.45
CA LEU A 116 8.76 -1.37 10.36
C LEU A 116 8.18 -1.28 8.96
N PHE A 117 9.03 -1.32 7.93
CA PHE A 117 8.58 -1.34 6.53
C PHE A 117 7.87 -2.65 6.21
N ALA A 118 8.40 -3.78 6.69
CA ALA A 118 7.73 -5.08 6.56
C ALA A 118 6.34 -5.09 7.21
N ALA A 119 6.19 -4.50 8.39
CA ALA A 119 4.91 -4.41 9.08
C ALA A 119 3.91 -3.53 8.33
N GLY A 120 4.33 -2.35 7.85
CA GLY A 120 3.48 -1.44 7.09
C GLY A 120 3.03 -2.05 5.75
N ASP A 121 3.98 -2.47 4.94
CA ASP A 121 3.71 -3.06 3.62
C ASP A 121 2.97 -4.39 3.73
N GLY A 122 3.35 -5.25 4.67
CA GLY A 122 2.69 -6.54 4.91
C GLY A 122 1.23 -6.37 5.33
N THR A 123 0.94 -5.43 6.23
CA THR A 123 -0.43 -5.12 6.63
C THR A 123 -1.25 -4.63 5.44
N LEU A 124 -0.72 -3.69 4.65
CA LEU A 124 -1.41 -3.17 3.47
C LEU A 124 -1.59 -4.25 2.40
N ALA A 125 -0.62 -5.14 2.21
CA ALA A 125 -0.74 -6.28 1.30
C ALA A 125 -1.89 -7.20 1.70
N LEU A 126 -1.97 -7.59 2.99
CA LEU A 126 -3.02 -8.47 3.51
C LEU A 126 -4.41 -7.83 3.44
N VAL A 127 -4.53 -6.56 3.85
CA VAL A 127 -5.80 -5.82 3.79
C VAL A 127 -6.26 -5.64 2.35
N THR A 128 -5.33 -5.35 1.43
CA THR A 128 -5.66 -5.23 0.00
C THR A 128 -6.10 -6.58 -0.58
N LEU A 129 -5.39 -7.66 -0.26
CA LEU A 129 -5.76 -9.02 -0.66
C LEU A 129 -7.16 -9.38 -0.17
N TRP A 130 -7.42 -9.16 1.13
CA TRP A 130 -8.75 -9.37 1.71
C TRP A 130 -9.83 -8.57 0.97
N GLY A 131 -9.63 -7.28 0.76
CA GLY A 131 -10.59 -6.43 0.05
C GLY A 131 -10.86 -6.91 -1.38
N LEU A 132 -9.81 -7.32 -2.09
CA LEU A 132 -9.92 -7.87 -3.44
C LEU A 132 -10.69 -9.20 -3.48
N LEU A 133 -10.48 -10.09 -2.51
CA LEU A 133 -11.19 -11.37 -2.45
C LEU A 133 -12.64 -11.18 -1.99
N ALA A 134 -12.88 -10.35 -0.98
CA ALA A 134 -14.21 -10.09 -0.44
C ALA A 134 -15.15 -9.41 -1.46
N THR A 135 -14.60 -8.61 -2.37
CA THR A 135 -15.36 -7.87 -3.40
C THR A 135 -15.33 -8.56 -4.77
N ARG A 136 -14.87 -9.80 -4.85
CA ARG A 136 -14.87 -10.57 -6.10
C ARG A 136 -16.31 -10.88 -6.49
N LYS A 137 -16.77 -10.38 -7.65
CA LYS A 137 -18.07 -10.77 -8.21
C LYS A 137 -18.04 -12.28 -8.48
N ARG A 138 -19.02 -13.00 -7.92
CA ARG A 138 -19.30 -14.39 -8.25
C ARG A 138 -19.97 -14.48 -9.60
#